data_d5b69379ef1c18e3756fc84654fef5be
#
_entry.id   d5b69379ef1c18e3756fc84654fef5be
#
_cell.length_a   1.000
_cell.length_b   1.000
_cell.length_c   1.000
_cell.angle_alpha   90.00
_cell.angle_beta   90.00
_cell.angle_gamma   90.00
#
_symmetry.space_group_name_H-M   'P 1'
#
loop_
_entity.id
_entity.type
_entity.pdbx_description
1 polymer ?
#
loop_
_entity_poly.entity_id
_entity_poly.type
_entity_poly.pdbx_seq_one_letter_code
_entity_poly.pdbx_strand_id
1 'polypeptide(L)'
;MKKLMLSVLGIAAISSIGFAGTETYSGKEMKQVAAPPPCPEWYADREFNVGLWGTYVFTGNEWQNDRYLEADHAWGGGLDVKYFFMRYIGVGIEGWAVDDRQAREQVFADFSDGIFQRDFKNTSKVAGSVLGTLTLRYPFHCSRFSPYIFGGGGAIFGGGQRPENVLVAEPGEGFDIVETRGHTESETKAIGQVGGGLEIRITPHIGWISDFSWNFVDGPKNNFGMARTGVNFAF
;
A
#
# COMPACT_ATOMS: atom_id res chain seq x y z
N MET A 1 -9.48 -0.73 -23.39
CA MET A 1 -9.30 -1.23 -22.03
C MET A 1 -10.28 -2.32 -21.59
N LYS A 2 -11.12 -2.89 -22.47
CA LYS A 2 -12.06 -3.99 -22.11
C LYS A 2 -11.51 -5.42 -22.30
N LYS A 3 -10.27 -5.57 -22.77
CA LYS A 3 -9.68 -6.89 -23.07
C LYS A 3 -8.74 -7.45 -22.01
N LEU A 4 -8.39 -6.68 -20.97
CA LEU A 4 -7.45 -7.13 -19.94
C LEU A 4 -8.13 -7.79 -18.71
N MET A 5 -9.45 -7.61 -18.54
CA MET A 5 -10.18 -8.20 -17.42
C MET A 5 -10.57 -9.68 -17.59
N LEU A 6 -10.48 -10.21 -18.81
CA LEU A 6 -10.91 -11.60 -19.08
C LEU A 6 -9.80 -12.64 -18.85
N SER A 7 -8.55 -12.23 -18.71
CA SER A 7 -7.41 -13.15 -18.57
C SER A 7 -7.12 -13.58 -17.12
N VAL A 8 -7.66 -12.88 -16.11
CA VAL A 8 -7.41 -13.21 -14.69
C VAL A 8 -8.38 -14.25 -14.15
N LEU A 9 -9.57 -14.41 -14.75
CA LEU A 9 -10.54 -15.42 -14.35
C LEU A 9 -10.27 -16.83 -14.89
N GLY A 10 -9.34 -17.00 -15.80
CA GLY A 10 -9.05 -18.28 -16.44
C GLY A 10 -8.10 -19.22 -15.67
N ILE A 11 -7.43 -18.77 -14.62
CA ILE A 11 -6.39 -19.58 -13.93
C ILE A 11 -6.94 -20.33 -12.70
N ALA A 12 -8.15 -20.04 -12.25
CA ALA A 12 -8.72 -20.66 -11.06
C ALA A 12 -9.44 -22.01 -11.30
N ALA A 13 -9.50 -22.53 -12.51
CA ALA A 13 -10.34 -23.69 -12.85
C ALA A 13 -9.58 -25.00 -13.14
N ILE A 14 -8.28 -25.10 -12.88
CA ILE A 14 -7.51 -26.33 -13.15
C ILE A 14 -6.91 -26.86 -11.85
N SER A 15 -7.71 -27.45 -10.99
CA SER A 15 -7.21 -28.35 -9.97
C SER A 15 -8.34 -29.15 -9.31
N SER A 16 -8.84 -30.17 -9.99
CA SER A 16 -9.43 -31.34 -9.32
C SER A 16 -9.65 -32.48 -10.32
N ILE A 17 -8.58 -33.13 -10.77
CA ILE A 17 -8.68 -34.48 -11.28
C ILE A 17 -8.06 -35.39 -10.23
N GLY A 18 -8.86 -35.76 -9.25
CA GLY A 18 -8.54 -36.85 -8.34
C GLY A 18 -8.70 -38.15 -9.09
N PHE A 19 -7.58 -38.81 -9.38
CA PHE A 19 -7.61 -40.21 -9.80
C PHE A 19 -7.98 -41.08 -8.59
N ALA A 20 -9.22 -41.49 -8.50
CA ALA A 20 -9.62 -42.58 -7.62
C ALA A 20 -9.30 -43.92 -8.35
N GLY A 21 -8.09 -44.40 -8.12
CA GLY A 21 -7.74 -45.78 -8.49
C GLY A 21 -8.43 -46.76 -7.53
N THR A 22 -9.38 -47.54 -8.03
CA THR A 22 -9.94 -48.71 -7.30
C THR A 22 -8.90 -49.84 -7.34
N GLU A 23 -8.06 -49.92 -6.32
CA GLU A 23 -7.27 -51.13 -6.10
C GLU A 23 -8.15 -52.21 -5.44
N THR A 24 -8.35 -53.32 -6.16
CA THR A 24 -9.00 -54.54 -5.66
C THR A 24 -8.04 -55.21 -4.68
N TYR A 25 -8.27 -55.03 -3.39
CA TYR A 25 -7.51 -55.69 -2.33
C TYR A 25 -7.93 -57.16 -2.22
N SER A 26 -7.03 -58.06 -2.64
CA SER A 26 -7.05 -59.45 -2.28
C SER A 26 -6.63 -59.58 -0.81
N GLY A 27 -7.54 -60.06 0.01
CA GLY A 27 -7.34 -60.19 1.46
C GLY A 27 -6.23 -61.15 1.84
N LYS A 28 -5.10 -60.61 2.20
CA LYS A 28 -4.16 -61.14 3.20
C LYS A 28 -3.14 -60.03 3.53
N GLU A 29 -3.08 -59.72 4.83
CA GLU A 29 -2.28 -58.70 5.46
C GLU A 29 -2.84 -57.25 5.31
N MET A 30 -3.64 -56.85 6.30
CA MET A 30 -3.82 -55.41 6.59
C MET A 30 -2.46 -54.86 7.04
N LYS A 31 -1.64 -54.41 6.09
CA LYS A 31 -0.61 -53.43 6.40
C LYS A 31 -1.33 -52.23 6.98
N GLN A 32 -1.13 -51.95 8.27
CA GLN A 32 -1.54 -50.69 8.84
C GLN A 32 -0.90 -49.62 7.96
N VAL A 33 -1.73 -48.97 7.11
CA VAL A 33 -1.29 -47.78 6.36
C VAL A 33 -0.96 -46.77 7.44
N ALA A 34 0.35 -46.49 7.61
CA ALA A 34 0.78 -45.46 8.53
C ALA A 34 0.01 -44.19 8.20
N ALA A 35 -0.67 -43.62 9.20
CA ALA A 35 -1.38 -42.35 9.00
C ALA A 35 -0.42 -41.35 8.36
N PRO A 36 -0.80 -40.61 7.30
CA PRO A 36 0.05 -39.62 6.68
C PRO A 36 0.57 -38.67 7.78
N PRO A 37 1.84 -38.27 7.71
CA PRO A 37 2.42 -37.38 8.70
C PRO A 37 1.53 -36.12 8.83
N PRO A 38 1.33 -35.61 10.05
CA PRO A 38 0.54 -34.40 10.25
C PRO A 38 1.15 -33.25 9.46
N CYS A 39 0.30 -32.49 8.78
CA CYS A 39 0.72 -31.31 8.02
C CYS A 39 1.36 -30.27 8.95
N PRO A 40 2.46 -29.63 8.55
CA PRO A 40 3.02 -28.53 9.31
C PRO A 40 1.99 -27.40 9.48
N GLU A 41 1.79 -26.90 10.68
CA GLU A 41 0.98 -25.71 10.92
C GLU A 41 1.81 -24.47 10.55
N TRP A 42 1.46 -23.89 9.40
CA TRP A 42 2.12 -22.66 8.91
C TRP A 42 1.49 -21.40 9.48
N TYR A 43 0.24 -21.46 9.90
CA TYR A 43 -0.55 -20.34 10.39
C TYR A 43 -1.30 -20.77 11.64
N ALA A 44 -0.99 -20.14 12.76
CA ALA A 44 -1.58 -20.48 14.04
C ALA A 44 -2.77 -19.57 14.38
N ASP A 45 -3.59 -20.05 15.32
CA ASP A 45 -4.54 -19.23 16.05
C ASP A 45 -3.76 -18.44 17.14
N ARG A 46 -4.19 -17.23 17.46
CA ARG A 46 -3.57 -16.34 18.46
C ARG A 46 -2.13 -15.96 18.08
N GLU A 47 -1.89 -15.69 16.82
CA GLU A 47 -0.59 -15.35 16.27
C GLU A 47 -0.37 -13.85 16.31
N PHE A 48 0.80 -13.42 16.80
CA PHE A 48 1.24 -12.03 16.78
C PHE A 48 2.23 -11.85 15.63
N ASN A 49 1.96 -10.87 14.76
CA ASN A 49 2.73 -10.61 13.57
C ASN A 49 3.33 -9.21 13.58
N VAL A 50 4.58 -9.11 13.16
CA VAL A 50 5.27 -7.85 12.90
C VAL A 50 5.74 -7.86 11.45
N GLY A 51 5.19 -6.96 10.65
CA GLY A 51 5.54 -6.77 9.25
C GLY A 51 6.49 -5.59 9.05
N LEU A 52 7.48 -5.76 8.18
CA LEU A 52 8.34 -4.68 7.68
C LEU A 52 8.34 -4.73 6.16
N TRP A 53 8.02 -3.62 5.51
CA TRP A 53 7.82 -3.61 4.06
C TRP A 53 8.25 -2.31 3.39
N GLY A 54 8.67 -2.44 2.13
CA GLY A 54 8.86 -1.33 1.23
C GLY A 54 7.60 -1.06 0.44
N THR A 55 7.38 0.18 0.04
CA THR A 55 6.20 0.59 -0.72
C THR A 55 6.54 1.45 -1.91
N TYR A 56 5.72 1.32 -2.93
CA TYR A 56 5.65 2.17 -4.09
C TYR A 56 4.24 2.72 -4.23
N VAL A 57 4.12 4.04 -4.17
CA VAL A 57 2.86 4.77 -4.32
C VAL A 57 2.75 5.29 -5.74
N PHE A 58 1.55 5.16 -6.32
CA PHE A 58 1.24 5.68 -7.64
C PHE A 58 -0.20 6.18 -7.69
N THR A 59 -0.43 7.16 -8.56
CA THR A 59 -1.78 7.61 -8.87
C THR A 59 -1.99 7.58 -10.39
N GLY A 60 -3.19 7.95 -10.81
CA GLY A 60 -3.47 8.14 -12.24
C GLY A 60 -2.74 9.37 -12.81
N ASN A 61 -2.56 9.42 -14.14
CA ASN A 61 -1.79 10.39 -14.91
C ASN A 61 -2.20 11.88 -14.79
N GLU A 62 -3.10 12.22 -13.88
CA GLU A 62 -3.58 13.59 -13.68
C GLU A 62 -3.23 14.09 -12.29
N TRP A 63 -1.94 14.13 -11.97
CA TRP A 63 -1.48 14.79 -10.78
C TRP A 63 -1.56 16.30 -11.00
N GLN A 64 -2.46 16.90 -10.25
CA GLN A 64 -2.58 18.34 -10.21
C GLN A 64 -1.97 18.82 -8.90
N ASN A 65 -1.41 20.01 -8.91
CA ASN A 65 -0.74 20.66 -7.78
C ASN A 65 -1.63 20.86 -6.53
N ASP A 66 -2.90 20.52 -6.59
CA ASP A 66 -3.89 20.63 -5.51
C ASP A 66 -4.20 19.31 -4.79
N ARG A 67 -3.40 18.25 -5.03
CA ARG A 67 -3.56 16.95 -4.37
C ARG A 67 -2.76 16.85 -3.08
N TYR A 68 -3.17 15.93 -2.23
CA TYR A 68 -2.49 15.69 -0.95
C TYR A 68 -1.06 15.18 -1.12
N LEU A 69 -0.86 14.20 -2.01
CA LEU A 69 0.46 13.76 -2.48
C LEU A 69 0.68 14.38 -3.86
N GLU A 70 1.71 15.20 -3.99
CA GLU A 70 1.98 15.97 -5.21
C GLU A 70 2.89 15.28 -6.21
N ALA A 71 3.51 14.17 -5.83
CA ALA A 71 4.41 13.41 -6.69
C ALA A 71 3.66 12.36 -7.52
N ASP A 72 4.05 12.17 -8.78
CA ASP A 72 3.53 11.10 -9.64
C ASP A 72 3.83 9.71 -9.07
N HIS A 73 4.97 9.58 -8.39
CA HIS A 73 5.47 8.36 -7.80
C HIS A 73 6.19 8.66 -6.50
N ALA A 74 5.93 7.87 -5.47
CA ALA A 74 6.62 7.97 -4.20
C ALA A 74 7.12 6.60 -3.74
N TRP A 75 8.34 6.57 -3.21
CA TRP A 75 8.91 5.40 -2.59
C TRP A 75 8.94 5.58 -1.08
N GLY A 76 8.78 4.51 -0.37
CA GLY A 76 8.82 4.56 1.06
C GLY A 76 8.83 3.18 1.69
N GLY A 77 8.39 3.14 2.93
CA GLY A 77 8.28 1.90 3.67
C GLY A 77 7.40 2.07 4.88
N GLY A 78 7.11 0.97 5.53
CA GLY A 78 6.28 0.94 6.69
C GLY A 78 6.47 -0.31 7.52
N LEU A 79 5.80 -0.29 8.64
CA LEU A 79 5.71 -1.40 9.55
C LEU A 79 4.27 -1.60 9.97
N ASP A 80 3.93 -2.83 10.27
CA ASP A 80 2.65 -3.16 10.89
C ASP A 80 2.82 -4.14 12.04
N VAL A 81 1.89 -4.07 12.97
CA VAL A 81 1.76 -5.00 14.08
C VAL A 81 0.34 -5.50 14.08
N LYS A 82 0.17 -6.83 13.94
CA LYS A 82 -1.15 -7.46 13.83
C LYS A 82 -1.28 -8.59 14.85
N TYR A 83 -2.46 -8.75 15.40
CA TYR A 83 -2.83 -9.89 16.22
C TYR A 83 -3.98 -10.66 15.58
N PHE A 84 -3.76 -11.91 15.27
CA PHE A 84 -4.76 -12.83 14.74
C PHE A 84 -5.40 -13.61 15.89
N PHE A 85 -6.67 -13.34 16.19
CA PHE A 85 -7.44 -14.10 17.21
C PHE A 85 -7.67 -15.54 16.75
N MET A 86 -7.91 -15.70 15.47
CA MET A 86 -8.03 -16.95 14.73
C MET A 86 -7.14 -16.85 13.52
N ARG A 87 -6.70 -17.96 12.99
CA ARG A 87 -5.86 -17.99 11.78
C ARG A 87 -6.44 -17.21 10.58
N TYR A 88 -7.70 -16.83 10.63
CA TYR A 88 -8.43 -16.16 9.54
C TYR A 88 -8.64 -14.66 9.76
N ILE A 89 -8.68 -14.19 11.01
CA ILE A 89 -9.12 -12.83 11.36
C ILE A 89 -8.09 -12.19 12.30
N GLY A 90 -7.57 -11.04 11.92
CA GLY A 90 -6.63 -10.26 12.72
C GLY A 90 -6.95 -8.78 12.69
N VAL A 91 -6.54 -8.10 13.75
CA VAL A 91 -6.57 -6.63 13.85
C VAL A 91 -5.16 -6.13 14.08
N GLY A 92 -4.89 -4.90 13.67
CA GLY A 92 -3.55 -4.36 13.82
C GLY A 92 -3.49 -2.85 13.71
N ILE A 93 -2.27 -2.37 13.85
CA ILE A 93 -1.90 -0.98 13.60
C ILE A 93 -0.81 -1.01 12.53
N GLU A 94 -0.93 -0.11 11.57
CA GLU A 94 0.00 0.05 10.46
C GLU A 94 0.49 1.49 10.43
N GLY A 95 1.79 1.68 10.19
CA GLY A 95 2.39 2.98 9.97
C GLY A 95 3.32 2.95 8.77
N TRP A 96 3.26 3.98 7.93
CA TRP A 96 4.15 4.10 6.78
C TRP A 96 4.55 5.55 6.52
N ALA A 97 5.66 5.71 5.81
CA ALA A 97 6.14 6.99 5.33
C ALA A 97 6.68 6.85 3.90
N VAL A 98 6.42 7.87 3.08
CA VAL A 98 6.87 7.96 1.68
C VAL A 98 7.55 9.28 1.43
N ASP A 99 8.56 9.27 0.57
CA ASP A 99 9.26 10.47 0.09
C ASP A 99 8.47 11.07 -1.08
N ASP A 100 7.72 12.11 -0.79
CA ASP A 100 6.95 12.89 -1.75
C ASP A 100 7.83 13.98 -2.37
N ARG A 101 8.37 13.71 -3.56
CA ARG A 101 9.24 14.64 -4.27
C ARG A 101 8.41 15.63 -5.07
N GLN A 102 8.37 16.86 -4.59
CA GLN A 102 7.68 17.95 -5.26
C GLN A 102 8.63 18.70 -6.18
N ALA A 103 8.24 18.85 -7.44
CA ALA A 103 8.85 19.83 -8.33
C ALA A 103 8.14 21.18 -8.14
N ARG A 104 8.80 22.14 -7.52
CA ARG A 104 8.28 23.49 -7.40
C ARG A 104 8.75 24.33 -8.59
N GLU A 105 7.80 24.91 -9.28
CA GLU A 105 8.05 25.95 -10.27
C GLU A 105 7.95 27.31 -9.55
N GLN A 106 9.06 28.02 -9.43
CA GLN A 106 9.05 29.43 -9.02
C GLN A 106 9.15 30.30 -10.26
N VAL A 107 8.10 31.06 -10.52
CA VAL A 107 8.09 32.01 -11.62
C VAL A 107 8.45 33.37 -11.05
N PHE A 108 9.62 33.88 -11.39
CA PHE A 108 10.01 35.26 -11.13
C PHE A 108 9.70 36.08 -12.37
N ALA A 109 8.84 37.06 -12.27
CA ALA A 109 8.57 38.01 -13.33
C ALA A 109 9.27 39.31 -12.96
N ASP A 110 10.37 39.65 -13.63
CA ASP A 110 10.97 40.98 -13.56
C ASP A 110 10.38 41.83 -14.70
N PHE A 111 9.50 42.74 -14.32
CA PHE A 111 8.83 43.63 -15.29
C PHE A 111 9.72 44.74 -15.79
N SER A 112 10.88 44.98 -15.19
CA SER A 112 11.81 46.07 -15.63
C SER A 112 12.59 45.69 -16.88
N ASP A 113 12.90 44.41 -17.07
CA ASP A 113 13.70 43.90 -18.19
C ASP A 113 12.97 42.90 -19.11
N GLY A 114 11.73 42.58 -18.82
CA GLY A 114 10.94 41.63 -19.61
C GLY A 114 11.45 40.18 -19.58
N ILE A 115 12.25 39.84 -18.59
CA ILE A 115 12.82 38.49 -18.42
C ILE A 115 11.95 37.69 -17.46
N PHE A 116 11.40 36.59 -17.97
CA PHE A 116 10.76 35.58 -17.15
C PHE A 116 11.79 34.51 -16.81
N GLN A 117 12.20 34.45 -15.55
CA GLN A 117 13.05 33.37 -15.08
C GLN A 117 12.20 32.31 -14.39
N ARG A 118 12.22 31.11 -14.93
CA ARG A 118 11.62 29.93 -14.31
C ARG A 118 12.71 29.17 -13.57
N ASP A 119 12.58 29.05 -12.28
CA ASP A 119 13.46 28.22 -11.49
C ASP A 119 12.70 27.00 -10.97
N PHE A 120 13.26 25.79 -11.16
CA PHE A 120 12.68 24.55 -10.69
C PHE A 120 13.41 24.08 -9.45
N LYS A 121 12.79 24.20 -8.30
CA LYS A 121 13.33 23.67 -7.06
C LYS A 121 12.64 22.37 -6.66
N ASN A 122 13.38 21.28 -6.72
CA ASN A 122 12.92 20.01 -6.17
C ASN A 122 13.03 20.05 -4.64
N THR A 123 11.90 19.91 -3.96
CA THR A 123 11.86 19.83 -2.50
C THR A 123 11.36 18.43 -2.13
N SER A 124 12.17 17.69 -1.36
CA SER A 124 11.74 16.41 -0.78
C SER A 124 10.90 16.69 0.46
N LYS A 125 9.74 16.06 0.55
CA LYS A 125 8.84 16.14 1.68
C LYS A 125 8.40 14.72 2.06
N VAL A 126 8.30 14.42 3.34
CA VAL A 126 7.88 13.11 3.81
C VAL A 126 6.41 13.17 4.20
N ALA A 127 5.61 12.36 3.54
CA ALA A 127 4.23 12.10 3.95
C ALA A 127 4.17 10.77 4.69
N GLY A 128 3.44 10.73 5.80
CA GLY A 128 3.29 9.54 6.61
C GLY A 128 1.87 9.30 7.04
N SER A 129 1.56 8.07 7.46
CA SER A 129 0.24 7.75 8.01
C SER A 129 0.30 6.73 9.14
N VAL A 130 -0.76 6.73 9.94
CA VAL A 130 -1.03 5.70 10.96
C VAL A 130 -2.48 5.26 10.80
N LEU A 131 -2.69 3.93 10.66
CA LEU A 131 -4.00 3.32 10.46
C LEU A 131 -4.24 2.17 11.43
N GLY A 132 -5.49 2.04 11.89
CA GLY A 132 -5.98 0.79 12.45
C GLY A 132 -6.49 -0.11 11.32
N THR A 133 -6.15 -1.39 11.33
CA THR A 133 -6.45 -2.33 10.24
C THR A 133 -7.17 -3.59 10.73
N LEU A 134 -8.09 -4.09 9.91
CA LEU A 134 -8.69 -5.42 10.01
C LEU A 134 -8.20 -6.26 8.83
N THR A 135 -7.68 -7.45 9.10
CA THR A 135 -7.17 -8.37 8.07
C THR A 135 -7.96 -9.68 8.11
N LEU A 136 -8.41 -10.11 6.95
CA LEU A 136 -8.98 -11.42 6.73
C LEU A 136 -8.03 -12.22 5.84
N ARG A 137 -7.47 -13.31 6.35
CA ARG A 137 -6.57 -14.19 5.59
C ARG A 137 -7.17 -15.58 5.46
N TYR A 138 -6.86 -16.26 4.37
CA TYR A 138 -7.30 -17.62 4.12
C TYR A 138 -6.12 -18.56 3.88
N PRO A 139 -5.55 -19.16 4.95
CA PRO A 139 -4.47 -20.14 4.81
C PRO A 139 -4.98 -21.39 4.09
N PHE A 140 -4.33 -21.79 3.01
CA PHE A 140 -4.64 -23.07 2.37
C PHE A 140 -4.15 -24.23 3.24
N HIS A 141 -4.94 -25.29 3.30
CA HIS A 141 -4.62 -26.48 4.09
C HIS A 141 -3.27 -27.08 3.66
N CYS A 142 -2.39 -27.38 4.62
CA CYS A 142 -1.05 -27.93 4.39
C CYS A 142 -0.14 -27.08 3.47
N SER A 143 -0.44 -25.81 3.31
CA SER A 143 0.27 -24.92 2.37
C SER A 143 0.89 -23.72 3.07
N ARG A 144 1.98 -23.23 2.48
CA ARG A 144 2.67 -22.01 2.89
C ARG A 144 1.98 -20.74 2.42
N PHE A 145 0.94 -20.86 1.58
CA PHE A 145 0.27 -19.74 0.92
C PHE A 145 -0.99 -19.34 1.68
N SER A 146 -1.14 -18.05 1.88
CA SER A 146 -2.34 -17.45 2.45
C SER A 146 -2.68 -16.14 1.75
N PRO A 147 -3.66 -16.13 0.84
CA PRO A 147 -4.22 -14.89 0.36
C PRO A 147 -4.92 -14.15 1.50
N TYR A 148 -4.89 -12.83 1.45
CA TYR A 148 -5.57 -11.99 2.43
C TYR A 148 -6.15 -10.74 1.80
N ILE A 149 -7.17 -10.22 2.46
CA ILE A 149 -7.72 -8.90 2.22
C ILE A 149 -7.66 -8.10 3.51
N PHE A 150 -7.55 -6.81 3.40
CA PHE A 150 -7.52 -5.94 4.57
C PHE A 150 -8.21 -4.61 4.28
N GLY A 151 -8.66 -3.99 5.33
CA GLY A 151 -9.20 -2.64 5.30
C GLY A 151 -8.88 -1.93 6.60
N GLY A 152 -8.79 -0.61 6.54
CA GLY A 152 -8.42 0.17 7.69
C GLY A 152 -8.75 1.65 7.55
N GLY A 153 -8.53 2.39 8.61
CA GLY A 153 -8.69 3.82 8.65
C GLY A 153 -7.83 4.49 9.70
N GLY A 154 -7.51 5.74 9.46
CA GLY A 154 -6.62 6.49 10.35
C GLY A 154 -6.39 7.91 9.89
N ALA A 155 -5.18 8.39 10.10
CA ALA A 155 -4.75 9.73 9.74
C ALA A 155 -3.49 9.70 8.86
N ILE A 156 -3.44 10.60 7.89
CA ILE A 156 -2.27 10.89 7.07
C ILE A 156 -1.80 12.32 7.36
N PHE A 157 -0.49 12.52 7.40
CA PHE A 157 0.15 13.79 7.73
C PHE A 157 1.39 14.01 6.86
N GLY A 158 1.85 15.24 6.79
CA GLY A 158 3.06 15.62 6.05
C GLY A 158 2.81 16.07 4.60
N GLY A 159 1.65 15.77 4.02
CA GLY A 159 1.23 16.24 2.69
C GLY A 159 0.27 17.43 2.75
N GLY A 160 -0.31 17.75 1.61
CA GLY A 160 -1.27 18.84 1.45
C GLY A 160 -0.63 20.19 1.15
N GLN A 161 -1.36 21.03 0.42
CA GLN A 161 -0.98 22.41 0.10
C GLN A 161 -1.96 23.36 0.78
N ARG A 162 -1.42 24.32 1.52
CA ARG A 162 -2.16 25.57 1.79
C ARG A 162 -1.59 26.65 0.88
N PRO A 163 -2.40 27.38 0.10
CA PRO A 163 -1.93 28.53 -0.63
C PRO A 163 -1.46 29.57 0.39
N GLU A 164 -0.17 29.94 0.32
CA GLU A 164 0.34 31.09 1.04
C GLU A 164 -0.08 32.38 0.30
N ASN A 165 -0.27 33.44 1.08
CA ASN A 165 -0.78 34.72 0.64
C ASN A 165 -0.06 35.23 -0.63
N VAL A 166 -0.83 35.44 -1.68
CA VAL A 166 -0.38 36.11 -2.90
C VAL A 166 -0.23 37.58 -2.58
N LEU A 167 1.00 38.10 -2.53
CA LEU A 167 1.23 39.54 -2.54
C LEU A 167 1.04 40.04 -3.98
N VAL A 168 -0.12 40.66 -4.23
CA VAL A 168 -0.37 41.35 -5.50
C VAL A 168 0.20 42.76 -5.39
N ALA A 169 1.24 43.04 -6.15
CA ALA A 169 1.76 44.42 -6.28
C ALA A 169 0.87 45.20 -7.26
N GLU A 170 0.54 46.44 -6.88
CA GLU A 170 -0.24 47.33 -7.75
C GLU A 170 0.59 47.82 -8.93
N PRO A 171 -0.02 47.96 -10.14
CA PRO A 171 0.67 48.46 -11.31
C PRO A 171 1.07 49.94 -11.12
N GLY A 172 2.36 50.24 -11.13
CA GLY A 172 2.87 51.63 -11.12
C GLY A 172 4.09 51.88 -10.24
N GLU A 173 4.43 51.02 -9.34
CA GLU A 173 5.55 51.14 -8.44
C GLU A 173 6.41 49.88 -8.47
N GLY A 174 7.10 49.61 -9.54
CA GLY A 174 8.19 48.64 -9.70
C GLY A 174 8.30 47.50 -8.67
N PHE A 175 7.33 46.65 -8.58
CA PHE A 175 7.34 45.53 -7.65
C PHE A 175 7.41 44.20 -8.39
N ASP A 176 8.18 43.27 -7.85
CA ASP A 176 8.25 41.88 -8.29
C ASP A 176 7.02 41.16 -7.81
N ILE A 177 6.27 40.53 -8.73
CA ILE A 177 5.23 39.58 -8.35
C ILE A 177 5.88 38.25 -8.04
N VAL A 178 6.09 37.96 -6.77
CA VAL A 178 6.57 36.67 -6.30
C VAL A 178 5.34 35.83 -5.95
N GLU A 179 4.90 34.98 -6.85
CA GLU A 179 3.91 33.96 -6.54
C GLU A 179 4.59 32.82 -5.79
N THR A 180 4.75 32.98 -4.48
CA THR A 180 5.28 31.93 -3.62
C THR A 180 4.13 31.02 -3.21
N ARG A 181 3.98 29.90 -3.88
CA ARG A 181 3.19 28.77 -3.33
C ARG A 181 4.05 28.11 -2.25
N GLY A 182 3.98 28.67 -1.05
CA GLY A 182 4.72 28.17 0.10
C GLY A 182 3.99 26.99 0.73
N HIS A 183 4.72 25.87 0.92
CA HIS A 183 4.29 24.76 1.74
C HIS A 183 5.00 24.81 3.08
N THR A 184 4.53 25.63 3.97
CA THR A 184 5.09 25.68 5.33
C THR A 184 4.33 24.81 6.30
N GLU A 185 3.09 24.46 6.02
CA GLU A 185 2.24 23.68 6.93
C GLU A 185 1.73 22.39 6.29
N SER A 186 1.99 21.27 6.96
CA SER A 186 1.39 19.99 6.65
C SER A 186 -0.04 19.93 7.16
N GLU A 187 -0.97 19.45 6.35
CA GLU A 187 -2.34 19.22 6.74
C GLU A 187 -2.53 17.75 7.13
N THR A 188 -3.16 17.52 8.30
CA THR A 188 -3.57 16.17 8.71
C THR A 188 -4.95 15.89 8.17
N LYS A 189 -5.13 14.79 7.43
CA LYS A 189 -6.40 14.35 6.86
C LYS A 189 -6.78 12.94 7.33
N ALA A 190 -8.07 12.63 7.28
CA ALA A 190 -8.53 11.27 7.44
C ALA A 190 -8.15 10.44 6.20
N ILE A 191 -7.72 9.19 6.45
CA ILE A 191 -7.40 8.22 5.40
C ILE A 191 -8.14 6.91 5.67
N GLY A 192 -8.71 6.33 4.62
CA GLY A 192 -9.21 4.96 4.58
C GLY A 192 -8.40 4.12 3.61
N GLN A 193 -8.30 2.83 3.86
CA GLN A 193 -7.53 1.91 3.05
C GLN A 193 -8.30 0.60 2.84
N VAL A 194 -8.23 0.06 1.62
CA VAL A 194 -8.70 -1.29 1.31
C VAL A 194 -7.69 -1.95 0.37
N GLY A 195 -7.39 -3.22 0.62
CA GLY A 195 -6.39 -3.91 -0.17
C GLY A 195 -6.46 -5.42 -0.03
N GLY A 196 -5.54 -6.07 -0.72
CA GLY A 196 -5.39 -7.50 -0.67
C GLY A 196 -4.05 -7.95 -1.21
N GLY A 197 -3.65 -9.16 -0.83
CA GLY A 197 -2.35 -9.67 -1.19
C GLY A 197 -2.17 -11.14 -0.88
N LEU A 198 -0.93 -11.55 -0.87
CA LEU A 198 -0.51 -12.91 -0.62
C LEU A 198 0.62 -12.93 0.42
N GLU A 199 0.48 -13.78 1.40
CA GLU A 199 1.54 -14.15 2.33
C GLU A 199 2.06 -15.55 1.99
N ILE A 200 3.39 -15.69 1.94
CA ILE A 200 4.08 -16.96 1.70
C ILE A 200 5.01 -17.23 2.87
N ARG A 201 4.72 -18.23 3.70
CA ARG A 201 5.58 -18.63 4.81
C ARG A 201 6.82 -19.36 4.32
N ILE A 202 7.99 -18.80 4.58
CA ILE A 202 9.31 -19.43 4.34
C ILE A 202 9.58 -20.43 5.46
N THR A 203 9.34 -20.00 6.71
CA THR A 203 9.33 -20.82 7.93
C THR A 203 8.01 -20.56 8.66
N PRO A 204 7.64 -21.32 9.71
CA PRO A 204 6.45 -21.00 10.50
C PRO A 204 6.46 -19.57 11.08
N HIS A 205 7.65 -19.00 11.31
CA HIS A 205 7.84 -17.70 11.94
C HIS A 205 8.22 -16.56 10.97
N ILE A 206 8.57 -16.88 9.72
CA ILE A 206 8.99 -15.87 8.74
C ILE A 206 8.21 -16.06 7.46
N GLY A 207 7.51 -15.02 7.03
CA GLY A 207 6.77 -14.95 5.79
C GLY A 207 7.22 -13.80 4.90
N TRP A 208 7.03 -13.95 3.61
CA TRP A 208 7.10 -12.88 2.62
C TRP A 208 5.68 -12.41 2.30
N ILE A 209 5.48 -11.11 2.26
CA ILE A 209 4.21 -10.47 1.92
C ILE A 209 4.35 -9.65 0.64
N SER A 210 3.31 -9.68 -0.18
CA SER A 210 3.16 -8.78 -1.32
C SER A 210 1.68 -8.46 -1.50
N ASP A 211 1.36 -7.19 -1.51
CA ASP A 211 -0.01 -6.72 -1.60
C ASP A 211 -0.15 -5.40 -2.35
N PHE A 212 -1.38 -5.10 -2.64
CA PHE A 212 -1.83 -3.87 -3.24
C PHE A 212 -2.97 -3.28 -2.44
N SER A 213 -2.95 -1.96 -2.23
CA SER A 213 -4.04 -1.24 -1.59
C SER A 213 -4.44 0.01 -2.35
N TRP A 214 -5.70 0.38 -2.19
CA TRP A 214 -6.24 1.65 -2.62
C TRP A 214 -6.53 2.50 -1.38
N ASN A 215 -6.01 3.71 -1.37
CA ASN A 215 -6.08 4.64 -0.26
C ASN A 215 -7.03 5.79 -0.62
N PHE A 216 -7.97 6.05 0.28
CA PHE A 216 -8.96 7.10 0.17
C PHE A 216 -8.59 8.19 1.17
N VAL A 217 -8.16 9.34 0.69
CA VAL A 217 -7.85 10.50 1.53
C VAL A 217 -8.94 11.54 1.35
N ASP A 218 -9.30 12.21 2.43
CA ASP A 218 -10.34 13.24 2.40
C ASP A 218 -10.11 14.26 1.28
N GLY A 219 -11.13 14.42 0.44
CA GLY A 219 -11.10 15.17 -0.81
C GLY A 219 -11.11 14.26 -2.06
N PRO A 220 -11.91 14.60 -3.09
CA PRO A 220 -12.25 13.70 -4.20
C PRO A 220 -11.05 13.32 -5.10
N LYS A 221 -9.95 14.09 -5.07
CA LYS A 221 -8.79 13.90 -5.93
C LYS A 221 -7.57 13.32 -5.21
N ASN A 222 -7.66 13.03 -3.91
CA ASN A 222 -6.53 12.69 -3.07
C ASN A 222 -6.23 11.18 -3.01
N ASN A 223 -7.01 10.37 -3.71
CA ASN A 223 -6.89 8.91 -3.68
C ASN A 223 -5.64 8.43 -4.44
N PHE A 224 -5.01 7.38 -3.93
CA PHE A 224 -3.83 6.79 -4.55
C PHE A 224 -3.75 5.28 -4.36
N GLY A 225 -3.05 4.62 -5.28
CA GLY A 225 -2.70 3.21 -5.19
C GLY A 225 -1.34 3.01 -4.53
N MET A 226 -1.20 1.91 -3.79
CA MET A 226 0.05 1.55 -3.11
C MET A 226 0.32 0.06 -3.30
N ALA A 227 1.50 -0.26 -3.83
CA ALA A 227 2.02 -1.62 -3.90
C ALA A 227 3.07 -1.81 -2.80
N ARG A 228 2.99 -2.91 -2.06
CA ARG A 228 3.89 -3.22 -0.94
C ARG A 228 4.51 -4.59 -1.09
N THR A 229 5.74 -4.72 -0.64
CA THR A 229 6.41 -6.02 -0.51
C THR A 229 7.34 -6.01 0.70
N GLY A 230 7.42 -7.11 1.42
CA GLY A 230 8.20 -7.14 2.65
C GLY A 230 8.23 -8.50 3.34
N VAL A 231 8.66 -8.46 4.59
CA VAL A 231 8.82 -9.63 5.45
C VAL A 231 7.88 -9.52 6.64
N ASN A 232 7.25 -10.62 6.99
CA ASN A 232 6.38 -10.76 8.14
C ASN A 232 7.02 -11.76 9.14
N PHE A 233 7.12 -11.35 10.40
CA PHE A 233 7.60 -12.16 11.52
C PHE A 233 6.42 -12.55 12.39
N ALA A 234 6.21 -13.85 12.60
CA ALA A 234 5.11 -14.42 13.37
C ALA A 234 5.59 -15.09 14.66
N PHE A 235 4.87 -14.83 15.73
CA PHE A 235 5.17 -15.31 17.09
C PHE A 235 3.98 -15.97 17.75
#